data_2d7326ada49f516648396556dadd1551
#
_entry.id   2d7326ada49f516648396556dadd1551
#
_cell.length_a   1.000
_cell.length_b   1.000
_cell.length_c   1.000
_cell.angle_alpha   90.00
_cell.angle_beta   90.00
_cell.angle_gamma   90.00
#
_symmetry.space_group_name_H-M   'P 1'
#
loop_
_entity.id
_entity.type
_entity.pdbx_description
1 polymer ?
#
loop_
_entity_poly.entity_id
_entity_poly.type
_entity_poly.pdbx_seq_one_letter_code
_entity_poly.pdbx_strand_id
1 'polypeptide(L)'
;MMTSLRKKIIAIGGALAYPSISLSPDITREHFCRKWVLVTGASHGIGRALTEKLINAGANVFLIARSEADLRLLCAKAKQMGSSADYCAIDLRDREKLEQLCLKLRETLPRLDYFFCNAGKSIHRKINDAQDRLHDYDRTMDLNYRSLVALSLAILPTLKASKGRIIYSSSVSTLYPMAPGWSAYHASKSAANTWCETANSEFAPLGVHVQIAYLPLVHTAMSDVNEQYKHLPAYTPADAANILLKLAIRKNKSYKPWWAKFSAPIAYLFAPIIHLYYKRLP
;
A
#
# COMPACT_ATOMS: atom_id res chain seq x y z
N MET A 1 11.71 -34.13 7.31
CA MET A 1 12.95 -33.40 6.94
C MET A 1 12.94 -33.12 5.44
N MET A 2 12.85 -31.87 4.99
CA MET A 2 12.91 -31.52 3.56
C MET A 2 14.30 -31.83 3.01
N THR A 3 14.39 -32.53 1.86
CA THR A 3 15.64 -32.80 1.20
C THR A 3 16.37 -31.51 0.77
N SER A 4 17.71 -31.51 0.76
CA SER A 4 18.54 -30.36 0.36
C SER A 4 18.15 -29.81 -1.03
N LEU A 5 17.79 -30.70 -1.96
CA LEU A 5 17.33 -30.33 -3.31
C LEU A 5 16.02 -29.51 -3.26
N ARG A 6 15.06 -29.92 -2.45
CA ARG A 6 13.75 -29.22 -2.32
C ARG A 6 13.94 -27.81 -1.73
N LYS A 7 14.84 -27.65 -0.76
CA LYS A 7 15.22 -26.33 -0.22
C LYS A 7 15.85 -25.43 -1.29
N LYS A 8 16.74 -25.96 -2.12
CA LYS A 8 17.37 -25.22 -3.22
C LYS A 8 16.36 -24.79 -4.28
N ILE A 9 15.42 -25.65 -4.68
CA ILE A 9 14.37 -25.33 -5.66
C ILE A 9 13.47 -24.21 -5.13
N ILE A 10 13.06 -24.27 -3.85
CA ILE A 10 12.25 -23.21 -3.22
C ILE A 10 13.01 -21.90 -3.15
N ALA A 11 14.31 -21.92 -2.83
CA ALA A 11 15.15 -20.73 -2.77
C ALA A 11 15.32 -20.09 -4.16
N ILE A 12 15.58 -20.89 -5.20
CA ILE A 12 15.72 -20.39 -6.59
C ILE A 12 14.37 -19.85 -7.09
N GLY A 13 13.27 -20.58 -6.89
CA GLY A 13 11.93 -20.12 -7.27
C GLY A 13 11.53 -18.85 -6.51
N GLY A 14 11.91 -18.76 -5.23
CA GLY A 14 11.72 -17.56 -4.43
C GLY A 14 12.48 -16.35 -4.97
N ALA A 15 13.76 -16.50 -5.29
CA ALA A 15 14.59 -15.45 -5.88
C ALA A 15 14.07 -14.97 -7.23
N LEU A 16 13.52 -15.86 -8.05
CA LEU A 16 12.90 -15.52 -9.33
C LEU A 16 11.56 -14.79 -9.15
N ALA A 17 10.74 -15.24 -8.21
CA ALA A 17 9.42 -14.62 -7.95
C ALA A 17 9.54 -13.26 -7.24
N TYR A 18 10.58 -13.08 -6.41
CA TYR A 18 10.83 -11.90 -5.58
C TYR A 18 12.25 -11.35 -5.83
N PRO A 19 12.56 -10.89 -7.06
CA PRO A 19 13.86 -10.32 -7.33
C PRO A 19 14.06 -9.04 -6.50
N SER A 20 15.27 -8.80 -6.01
CA SER A 20 15.59 -7.56 -5.30
C SER A 20 15.28 -6.33 -6.16
N ILE A 21 14.62 -5.37 -5.57
CA ILE A 21 14.21 -4.13 -6.26
C ILE A 21 15.10 -2.98 -5.76
N SER A 22 16.04 -2.57 -6.58
CA SER A 22 16.89 -1.41 -6.29
C SER A 22 16.36 -0.15 -6.98
N LEU A 23 16.49 0.99 -6.36
CA LEU A 23 16.32 2.32 -6.95
C LEU A 23 17.47 3.19 -6.47
N SER A 24 18.19 3.81 -7.42
CA SER A 24 19.32 4.67 -7.09
C SER A 24 18.87 5.84 -6.20
N PRO A 25 19.66 6.19 -5.17
CA PRO A 25 19.43 7.40 -4.37
C PRO A 25 19.37 8.66 -5.22
N ASP A 26 20.20 8.76 -6.27
CA ASP A 26 20.25 9.93 -7.16
C ASP A 26 18.95 10.10 -7.94
N ILE A 27 18.42 9.00 -8.52
CA ILE A 27 17.11 9.00 -9.21
C ILE A 27 16.01 9.38 -8.22
N THR A 28 16.07 8.84 -6.98
CA THR A 28 15.09 9.18 -5.96
C THR A 28 15.15 10.66 -5.62
N ARG A 29 16.36 11.22 -5.45
CA ARG A 29 16.57 12.64 -5.17
C ARG A 29 16.11 13.52 -6.31
N GLU A 30 16.43 13.18 -7.54
CA GLU A 30 16.01 13.92 -8.74
C GLU A 30 14.48 14.11 -8.80
N HIS A 31 13.73 13.06 -8.47
CA HIS A 31 12.28 13.09 -8.61
C HIS A 31 11.54 13.60 -7.37
N PHE A 32 12.10 13.43 -6.17
CA PHE A 32 11.39 13.74 -4.93
C PHE A 32 11.98 14.90 -4.13
N CYS A 33 13.18 15.41 -4.46
CA CYS A 33 13.77 16.56 -3.76
C CYS A 33 12.84 17.77 -3.82
N ARG A 34 12.54 18.37 -2.65
CA ARG A 34 11.62 19.50 -2.48
C ARG A 34 10.16 19.24 -2.91
N LYS A 35 9.81 17.99 -3.27
CA LYS A 35 8.42 17.62 -3.54
C LYS A 35 7.66 17.42 -2.24
N TRP A 36 6.38 17.81 -2.21
CA TRP A 36 5.51 17.54 -1.09
C TRP A 36 4.87 16.17 -1.23
N VAL A 37 5.04 15.36 -0.21
CA VAL A 37 4.63 13.95 -0.20
C VAL A 37 3.81 13.65 1.04
N LEU A 38 2.57 13.18 0.85
CA LEU A 38 1.69 12.67 1.90
C LEU A 38 1.86 11.14 1.97
N VAL A 39 2.09 10.60 3.17
CA VAL A 39 2.24 9.15 3.39
C VAL A 39 1.32 8.70 4.53
N THR A 40 0.41 7.75 4.25
CA THR A 40 -0.35 7.09 5.31
C THR A 40 0.30 5.76 5.72
N GLY A 41 0.18 5.39 7.01
CA GLY A 41 0.88 4.23 7.57
C GLY A 41 2.40 4.43 7.65
N ALA A 42 2.85 5.67 7.86
CA ALA A 42 4.25 6.09 7.76
C ALA A 42 5.17 5.52 8.85
N SER A 43 4.63 5.05 9.98
CA SER A 43 5.42 4.70 11.17
C SER A 43 6.06 3.31 11.14
N HIS A 44 5.55 2.36 10.36
CA HIS A 44 5.99 0.96 10.36
C HIS A 44 6.06 0.35 8.96
N GLY A 45 6.80 -0.75 8.85
CA GLY A 45 6.84 -1.60 7.66
C GLY A 45 7.17 -0.84 6.37
N ILE A 46 6.37 -1.05 5.33
CA ILE A 46 6.55 -0.44 4.01
C ILE A 46 6.50 1.08 4.09
N GLY A 47 5.54 1.65 4.84
CA GLY A 47 5.37 3.10 4.95
C GLY A 47 6.56 3.77 5.63
N ARG A 48 7.17 3.14 6.65
CA ARG A 48 8.39 3.65 7.29
C ARG A 48 9.57 3.62 6.32
N ALA A 49 9.80 2.48 5.66
CA ALA A 49 10.89 2.34 4.68
C ALA A 49 10.75 3.35 3.52
N LEU A 50 9.52 3.57 3.05
CA LEU A 50 9.20 4.58 2.04
C LEU A 50 9.50 6.00 2.55
N THR A 51 9.01 6.33 3.75
CA THR A 51 9.22 7.66 4.37
C THR A 51 10.69 7.97 4.56
N GLU A 52 11.49 7.02 5.05
CA GLU A 52 12.93 7.18 5.23
C GLU A 52 13.65 7.45 3.90
N LYS A 53 13.26 6.76 2.83
CA LYS A 53 13.81 7.01 1.47
C LYS A 53 13.43 8.40 0.94
N LEU A 54 12.20 8.84 1.15
CA LEU A 54 11.73 10.17 0.75
C LEU A 54 12.46 11.28 1.51
N ILE A 55 12.62 11.12 2.83
CA ILE A 55 13.40 12.05 3.66
C ILE A 55 14.85 12.12 3.17
N ASN A 56 15.49 10.98 2.94
CA ASN A 56 16.87 10.93 2.45
C ASN A 56 17.00 11.55 1.04
N ALA A 57 15.95 11.58 0.25
CA ALA A 57 15.89 12.26 -1.04
C ALA A 57 15.63 13.78 -0.94
N GLY A 58 15.40 14.32 0.25
CA GLY A 58 15.10 15.75 0.46
C GLY A 58 13.66 16.14 0.14
N ALA A 59 12.71 15.20 0.23
CA ALA A 59 11.29 15.49 0.08
C ALA A 59 10.73 16.21 1.31
N ASN A 60 9.76 17.10 1.11
CA ASN A 60 8.89 17.60 2.17
C ASN A 60 7.82 16.57 2.46
N VAL A 61 7.54 16.28 3.72
CA VAL A 61 6.66 15.19 4.08
C VAL A 61 5.53 15.60 5.03
N PHE A 62 4.32 15.08 4.77
CA PHE A 62 3.23 15.04 5.72
C PHE A 62 2.91 13.59 6.05
N LEU A 63 3.08 13.20 7.32
CA LEU A 63 3.05 11.81 7.74
C LEU A 63 1.82 11.50 8.58
N ILE A 64 1.10 10.41 8.25
CA ILE A 64 -0.10 10.00 8.97
C ILE A 64 0.09 8.56 9.47
N ALA A 65 -0.01 8.36 10.78
CA ALA A 65 -0.04 7.05 11.42
C ALA A 65 -0.58 7.18 12.86
N ARG A 66 -0.64 6.07 13.60
CA ARG A 66 -1.11 6.07 14.99
C ARG A 66 0.00 6.38 16.00
N SER A 67 1.23 5.97 15.71
CA SER A 67 2.37 6.14 16.63
C SER A 67 2.95 7.56 16.51
N GLU A 68 2.57 8.43 17.44
CA GLU A 68 3.07 9.80 17.47
C GLU A 68 4.59 9.87 17.66
N ALA A 69 5.15 9.01 18.52
CA ALA A 69 6.59 8.98 18.79
C ALA A 69 7.41 8.70 17.51
N ASP A 70 7.01 7.70 16.72
CA ASP A 70 7.68 7.39 15.45
C ASP A 70 7.56 8.53 14.44
N LEU A 71 6.36 9.13 14.34
CA LEU A 71 6.13 10.25 13.41
C LEU A 71 6.98 11.47 13.79
N ARG A 72 7.08 11.77 15.09
CA ARG A 72 7.91 12.87 15.61
C ARG A 72 9.37 12.67 15.27
N LEU A 73 9.90 11.44 15.43
CA LEU A 73 11.29 11.12 15.07
C LEU A 73 11.54 11.28 13.56
N LEU A 74 10.63 10.79 12.71
CA LEU A 74 10.76 10.93 11.24
C LEU A 74 10.71 12.39 10.82
N CYS A 75 9.80 13.19 11.38
CA CYS A 75 9.73 14.63 11.08
C CYS A 75 10.97 15.39 11.59
N ALA A 76 11.49 15.05 12.76
CA ALA A 76 12.74 15.63 13.26
C ALA A 76 13.91 15.35 12.30
N LYS A 77 14.04 14.09 11.84
CA LYS A 77 15.04 13.71 10.83
C LYS A 77 14.90 14.53 9.54
N ALA A 78 13.68 14.68 9.02
CA ALA A 78 13.41 15.45 7.81
C ALA A 78 13.84 16.92 7.97
N LYS A 79 13.49 17.54 9.09
CA LYS A 79 13.87 18.93 9.42
C LYS A 79 15.37 19.11 9.56
N GLN A 80 16.07 18.15 10.18
CA GLN A 80 17.54 18.14 10.26
C GLN A 80 18.21 18.10 8.88
N MET A 81 17.56 17.47 7.90
CA MET A 81 18.02 17.42 6.50
C MET A 81 17.56 18.62 5.66
N GLY A 82 16.97 19.64 6.27
CA GLY A 82 16.52 20.87 5.60
C GLY A 82 15.19 20.74 4.87
N SER A 83 14.41 19.67 5.11
CA SER A 83 13.07 19.49 4.52
C SER A 83 11.98 19.97 5.46
N SER A 84 10.86 20.45 4.91
CA SER A 84 9.64 20.70 5.68
C SER A 84 8.99 19.36 6.05
N ALA A 85 8.55 19.25 7.29
CA ALA A 85 7.89 18.03 7.76
C ALA A 85 6.81 18.34 8.80
N ASP A 86 5.65 17.74 8.62
CA ASP A 86 4.55 17.75 9.58
C ASP A 86 3.90 16.36 9.69
N TYR A 87 3.11 16.14 10.72
CA TYR A 87 2.44 14.86 10.92
C TYR A 87 1.07 15.02 11.59
N CYS A 88 0.27 13.95 11.45
CA CYS A 88 -0.95 13.78 12.22
C CYS A 88 -0.99 12.35 12.81
N ALA A 89 -1.02 12.27 14.13
CA ALA A 89 -1.12 11.00 14.87
C ALA A 89 -2.58 10.65 15.10
N ILE A 90 -3.17 9.84 14.17
CA ILE A 90 -4.58 9.43 14.26
C ILE A 90 -4.76 7.97 13.85
N ASP A 91 -5.87 7.39 14.30
CA ASP A 91 -6.42 6.19 13.69
C ASP A 91 -7.36 6.59 12.55
N LEU A 92 -6.99 6.26 11.32
CA LEU A 92 -7.79 6.56 10.13
C LEU A 92 -9.15 5.84 10.06
N ARG A 93 -9.43 4.94 11.01
CA ARG A 93 -10.75 4.30 11.18
C ARG A 93 -11.72 5.16 11.98
N ASP A 94 -11.20 6.09 12.76
CA ASP A 94 -11.98 7.09 13.49
C ASP A 94 -12.51 8.11 12.48
N ARG A 95 -13.81 8.05 12.19
CA ARG A 95 -14.45 8.83 11.13
C ARG A 95 -14.42 10.32 11.43
N GLU A 96 -14.64 10.71 12.67
CA GLU A 96 -14.63 12.11 13.08
C GLU A 96 -13.24 12.72 12.96
N LYS A 97 -12.21 12.03 13.46
CA LYS A 97 -10.82 12.48 13.32
C LYS A 97 -10.35 12.49 11.88
N LEU A 98 -10.81 11.54 11.07
CA LEU A 98 -10.51 11.52 9.63
C LEU A 98 -11.12 12.76 8.94
N GLU A 99 -12.36 13.13 9.27
CA GLU A 99 -13.02 14.33 8.73
C GLU A 99 -12.28 15.61 9.14
N GLN A 100 -11.94 15.73 10.42
CA GLN A 100 -11.13 16.85 10.93
C GLN A 100 -9.76 16.94 10.22
N LEU A 101 -9.10 15.81 10.00
CA LEU A 101 -7.87 15.76 9.22
C LEU A 101 -8.08 16.21 7.78
N CYS A 102 -9.17 15.77 7.13
CA CYS A 102 -9.50 16.19 5.77
C CYS A 102 -9.69 17.70 5.66
N LEU A 103 -10.35 18.33 6.64
CA LEU A 103 -10.50 19.79 6.72
C LEU A 103 -9.14 20.47 6.89
N LYS A 104 -8.33 20.01 7.87
CA LYS A 104 -6.98 20.52 8.11
C LYS A 104 -6.13 20.46 6.84
N LEU A 105 -6.12 19.34 6.13
CA LEU A 105 -5.31 19.16 4.91
C LEU A 105 -5.71 20.12 3.79
N ARG A 106 -7.01 20.41 3.65
CA ARG A 106 -7.51 21.40 2.66
C ARG A 106 -6.98 22.80 2.92
N GLU A 107 -6.87 23.17 4.20
CA GLU A 107 -6.50 24.54 4.62
C GLU A 107 -4.98 24.73 4.69
N THR A 108 -4.25 23.70 5.14
CA THR A 108 -2.85 23.86 5.52
C THR A 108 -1.84 23.29 4.53
N LEU A 109 -2.26 22.43 3.59
CA LEU A 109 -1.31 21.79 2.68
C LEU A 109 -0.99 22.74 1.50
N PRO A 110 0.21 23.33 1.44
CA PRO A 110 0.52 24.39 0.46
C PRO A 110 0.62 23.83 -0.96
N ARG A 111 1.04 22.58 -1.08
CA ARG A 111 1.26 21.86 -2.33
C ARG A 111 1.24 20.35 -2.04
N LEU A 112 0.86 19.53 -3.01
CA LEU A 112 1.01 18.08 -2.91
C LEU A 112 1.36 17.49 -4.27
N ASP A 113 2.56 16.92 -4.38
CA ASP A 113 3.01 16.28 -5.61
C ASP A 113 2.70 14.77 -5.60
N TYR A 114 2.76 14.12 -4.43
CA TYR A 114 2.53 12.68 -4.30
C TYR A 114 1.75 12.33 -3.04
N PHE A 115 0.76 11.46 -3.19
CA PHE A 115 0.07 10.83 -2.07
C PHE A 115 0.29 9.32 -2.11
N PHE A 116 1.04 8.79 -1.15
CA PHE A 116 1.19 7.34 -0.96
C PHE A 116 0.17 6.84 0.07
N CYS A 117 -0.91 6.25 -0.42
CA CYS A 117 -1.93 5.62 0.42
C CYS A 117 -1.50 4.18 0.73
N ASN A 118 -0.73 4.04 1.84
CA ASN A 118 -0.14 2.77 2.24
C ASN A 118 -0.74 2.21 3.53
N ALA A 119 -1.46 3.01 4.34
CA ALA A 119 -2.17 2.50 5.50
C ALA A 119 -3.12 1.36 5.10
N GLY A 120 -3.08 0.26 5.86
CA GLY A 120 -3.93 -0.87 5.59
C GLY A 120 -3.92 -1.87 6.74
N LYS A 121 -4.88 -2.78 6.73
CA LYS A 121 -5.00 -3.89 7.67
C LYS A 121 -5.50 -5.13 6.93
N SER A 122 -4.92 -6.27 7.26
CA SER A 122 -5.42 -7.58 6.85
C SER A 122 -6.04 -8.30 8.05
N ILE A 123 -7.12 -9.02 7.81
CA ILE A 123 -7.76 -9.90 8.80
C ILE A 123 -8.00 -11.23 8.08
N HIS A 124 -7.45 -12.29 8.65
CA HIS A 124 -7.69 -13.67 8.22
C HIS A 124 -8.67 -14.34 9.18
N ARG A 125 -9.87 -14.63 8.70
CA ARG A 125 -10.94 -15.32 9.44
C ARG A 125 -11.93 -15.93 8.46
N LYS A 126 -12.30 -17.21 8.66
CA LYS A 126 -13.37 -17.84 7.90
C LYS A 126 -14.70 -17.15 8.21
N ILE A 127 -15.60 -17.06 7.23
CA ILE A 127 -16.91 -16.41 7.41
C ILE A 127 -17.71 -17.10 8.49
N ASN A 128 -17.64 -18.43 8.57
CA ASN A 128 -18.33 -19.21 9.62
C ASN A 128 -17.86 -18.83 11.03
N ASP A 129 -16.61 -18.40 11.19
CA ASP A 129 -16.02 -17.99 12.48
C ASP A 129 -16.18 -16.46 12.73
N ALA A 130 -16.97 -15.80 11.90
CA ALA A 130 -17.12 -14.35 11.89
C ALA A 130 -18.57 -13.89 12.17
N GLN A 131 -19.46 -14.75 12.65
CA GLN A 131 -20.88 -14.45 12.84
C GLN A 131 -21.09 -13.21 13.75
N ASP A 132 -20.32 -13.10 14.84
CA ASP A 132 -20.37 -11.96 15.76
C ASP A 132 -19.25 -10.94 15.52
N ARG A 133 -18.66 -10.92 14.31
CA ARG A 133 -17.44 -10.19 14.00
C ARG A 133 -17.60 -9.17 12.87
N LEU A 134 -18.80 -8.59 12.71
CA LEU A 134 -19.05 -7.56 11.68
C LEU A 134 -18.01 -6.41 11.74
N HIS A 135 -17.56 -6.08 12.95
CA HIS A 135 -16.53 -5.08 13.15
C HIS A 135 -15.17 -5.39 12.46
N ASP A 136 -14.90 -6.63 12.07
CA ASP A 136 -13.69 -6.95 11.29
C ASP A 136 -13.83 -6.44 9.85
N TYR A 137 -15.05 -6.46 9.30
CA TYR A 137 -15.37 -5.87 7.99
C TYR A 137 -15.33 -4.34 8.06
N ASP A 138 -15.95 -3.72 9.06
CA ASP A 138 -15.91 -2.28 9.27
C ASP A 138 -14.48 -1.76 9.38
N ARG A 139 -13.65 -2.41 10.22
CA ARG A 139 -12.23 -2.03 10.41
C ARG A 139 -11.41 -2.08 9.13
N THR A 140 -11.64 -3.08 8.27
CA THR A 140 -10.91 -3.18 7.00
C THR A 140 -11.46 -2.19 5.99
N MET A 141 -12.78 -2.01 5.91
CA MET A 141 -13.40 -1.05 5.01
C MET A 141 -13.05 0.38 5.38
N ASP A 142 -13.14 0.75 6.65
CA ASP A 142 -12.80 2.12 7.09
C ASP A 142 -11.33 2.44 6.81
N LEU A 143 -10.39 1.50 7.08
CA LEU A 143 -8.98 1.77 6.87
C LEU A 143 -8.54 1.63 5.41
N ASN A 144 -8.90 0.52 4.72
CA ASN A 144 -8.35 0.21 3.40
C ASN A 144 -9.07 0.95 2.26
N TYR A 145 -10.34 1.34 2.45
CA TYR A 145 -11.17 1.97 1.44
C TYR A 145 -11.60 3.38 1.81
N ARG A 146 -12.38 3.56 2.91
CA ARG A 146 -12.94 4.87 3.27
C ARG A 146 -11.85 5.94 3.45
N SER A 147 -10.76 5.60 4.15
CA SER A 147 -9.67 6.55 4.39
C SER A 147 -8.98 6.99 3.09
N LEU A 148 -8.79 6.06 2.14
CA LEU A 148 -8.27 6.39 0.81
C LEU A 148 -9.16 7.40 0.10
N VAL A 149 -10.48 7.11 0.04
CA VAL A 149 -11.45 7.97 -0.65
C VAL A 149 -11.51 9.34 0.00
N ALA A 150 -11.73 9.40 1.32
CA ALA A 150 -11.86 10.66 2.06
C ALA A 150 -10.63 11.57 1.90
N LEU A 151 -9.43 11.02 2.10
CA LEU A 151 -8.19 11.77 1.92
C LEU A 151 -8.01 12.22 0.47
N SER A 152 -8.25 11.34 -0.51
CA SER A 152 -8.08 11.67 -1.93
C SER A 152 -9.02 12.82 -2.35
N LEU A 153 -10.28 12.81 -1.91
CA LEU A 153 -11.23 13.88 -2.19
C LEU A 153 -10.82 15.19 -1.50
N ALA A 154 -10.31 15.11 -0.26
CA ALA A 154 -9.87 16.28 0.49
C ALA A 154 -8.68 17.00 -0.18
N ILE A 155 -7.70 16.24 -0.68
CA ILE A 155 -6.47 16.77 -1.27
C ILE A 155 -6.54 16.97 -2.78
N LEU A 156 -7.65 16.62 -3.44
CA LEU A 156 -7.78 16.71 -4.90
C LEU A 156 -7.49 18.11 -5.45
N PRO A 157 -7.97 19.22 -4.84
CA PRO A 157 -7.65 20.56 -5.31
C PRO A 157 -6.14 20.83 -5.35
N THR A 158 -5.41 20.41 -4.29
CA THR A 158 -3.97 20.59 -4.17
C THR A 158 -3.20 19.70 -5.17
N LEU A 159 -3.66 18.47 -5.37
CA LEU A 159 -3.10 17.57 -6.40
C LEU A 159 -3.33 18.11 -7.82
N LYS A 160 -4.50 18.68 -8.10
CA LYS A 160 -4.78 19.33 -9.41
C LYS A 160 -3.80 20.46 -9.69
N ALA A 161 -3.57 21.34 -8.71
CA ALA A 161 -2.65 22.47 -8.84
C ALA A 161 -1.20 22.03 -9.15
N SER A 162 -0.76 20.88 -8.63
CA SER A 162 0.59 20.36 -8.84
C SER A 162 0.69 19.33 -9.97
N LYS A 163 -0.42 18.90 -10.57
CA LYS A 163 -0.51 17.74 -11.47
C LYS A 163 0.06 16.48 -10.81
N GLY A 164 -0.36 16.27 -9.57
CA GLY A 164 0.21 15.27 -8.66
C GLY A 164 -0.27 13.86 -8.94
N ARG A 165 0.14 12.93 -8.05
CA ARG A 165 -0.16 11.50 -8.19
C ARG A 165 -0.61 10.89 -6.88
N ILE A 166 -1.56 9.94 -6.97
CA ILE A 166 -1.97 9.06 -5.87
C ILE A 166 -1.41 7.67 -6.16
N ILE A 167 -0.68 7.09 -5.23
CA ILE A 167 -0.13 5.74 -5.31
C ILE A 167 -0.76 4.90 -4.21
N TYR A 168 -1.60 3.95 -4.59
CA TYR A 168 -2.29 3.07 -3.67
C TYR A 168 -1.58 1.72 -3.52
N SER A 169 -1.27 1.33 -2.28
CA SER A 169 -0.72 0.02 -1.93
C SER A 169 -1.83 -1.03 -1.85
N SER A 170 -2.04 -1.75 -2.93
CA SER A 170 -2.97 -2.86 -3.02
C SER A 170 -2.27 -4.21 -2.75
N SER A 171 -2.95 -5.31 -3.02
CA SER A 171 -2.43 -6.67 -2.88
C SER A 171 -2.58 -7.45 -4.18
N VAL A 172 -1.55 -8.23 -4.52
CA VAL A 172 -1.60 -9.16 -5.65
C VAL A 172 -2.72 -10.18 -5.50
N SER A 173 -3.13 -10.50 -4.26
CA SER A 173 -4.20 -11.47 -4.00
C SER A 173 -5.55 -11.06 -4.62
N THR A 174 -5.78 -9.75 -4.84
CA THR A 174 -6.99 -9.25 -5.51
C THR A 174 -7.02 -9.51 -7.03
N LEU A 175 -5.91 -10.00 -7.59
CA LEU A 175 -5.82 -10.40 -9.00
C LEU A 175 -6.16 -11.88 -9.23
N TYR A 176 -6.60 -12.60 -8.22
CA TYR A 176 -6.88 -14.04 -8.27
C TYR A 176 -8.28 -14.35 -7.74
N PRO A 177 -8.84 -15.54 -8.08
CA PRO A 177 -10.05 -16.03 -7.42
C PRO A 177 -9.89 -15.99 -5.89
N MET A 178 -10.87 -15.42 -5.20
CA MET A 178 -10.77 -15.06 -3.78
C MET A 178 -10.67 -16.29 -2.90
N ALA A 179 -9.60 -16.37 -2.10
CA ALA A 179 -9.33 -17.45 -1.18
C ALA A 179 -10.21 -17.37 0.09
N PRO A 180 -10.64 -18.52 0.66
CA PRO A 180 -11.33 -18.57 1.94
C PRO A 180 -10.54 -17.90 3.07
N GLY A 181 -11.24 -17.36 4.05
CA GLY A 181 -10.66 -16.72 5.23
C GLY A 181 -10.22 -15.26 5.02
N TRP A 182 -10.31 -14.71 3.81
CA TRP A 182 -9.86 -13.36 3.50
C TRP A 182 -10.97 -12.39 3.09
N SER A 183 -12.24 -12.75 3.35
CA SER A 183 -13.40 -12.01 2.83
C SER A 183 -13.37 -10.52 3.17
N ALA A 184 -13.13 -10.14 4.44
CA ALA A 184 -13.07 -8.73 4.87
C ALA A 184 -11.92 -7.98 4.18
N TYR A 185 -10.74 -8.60 4.10
CA TYR A 185 -9.57 -8.01 3.46
C TYR A 185 -9.76 -7.84 1.95
N HIS A 186 -10.13 -8.93 1.26
CA HIS A 186 -10.31 -8.89 -0.20
C HIS A 186 -11.42 -7.92 -0.60
N ALA A 187 -12.56 -7.92 0.09
CA ALA A 187 -13.65 -6.98 -0.19
C ALA A 187 -13.16 -5.52 -0.11
N SER A 188 -12.44 -5.17 0.98
CA SER A 188 -11.95 -3.81 1.16
C SER A 188 -10.88 -3.39 0.15
N LYS A 189 -9.97 -4.31 -0.22
CA LYS A 189 -8.92 -4.03 -1.22
C LYS A 189 -9.50 -3.97 -2.64
N SER A 190 -10.48 -4.82 -2.96
CA SER A 190 -11.17 -4.80 -4.25
C SER A 190 -12.01 -3.53 -4.43
N ALA A 191 -12.74 -3.10 -3.41
CA ALA A 191 -13.47 -1.82 -3.42
C ALA A 191 -12.52 -0.65 -3.68
N ALA A 192 -11.37 -0.63 -3.00
CA ALA A 192 -10.35 0.41 -3.20
C ALA A 192 -9.72 0.36 -4.61
N ASN A 193 -9.46 -0.84 -5.16
CA ASN A 193 -8.96 -0.98 -6.53
C ASN A 193 -9.95 -0.41 -7.55
N THR A 194 -11.23 -0.79 -7.45
CA THR A 194 -12.29 -0.31 -8.33
C THR A 194 -12.39 1.22 -8.28
N TRP A 195 -12.37 1.78 -7.06
CA TRP A 195 -12.38 3.23 -6.88
C TRP A 195 -11.15 3.89 -7.53
N CYS A 196 -9.95 3.35 -7.33
CA CYS A 196 -8.71 3.88 -7.93
C CYS A 196 -8.75 3.86 -9.46
N GLU A 197 -9.29 2.80 -10.07
CA GLU A 197 -9.41 2.68 -11.53
C GLU A 197 -10.38 3.73 -12.08
N THR A 198 -11.54 3.91 -11.44
CA THR A 198 -12.52 4.94 -11.79
C THR A 198 -11.92 6.33 -11.59
N ALA A 199 -11.35 6.59 -10.42
CA ALA A 199 -10.72 7.87 -10.09
C ALA A 199 -9.59 8.23 -11.06
N ASN A 200 -8.78 7.25 -11.52
CA ASN A 200 -7.76 7.53 -12.52
C ASN A 200 -8.36 7.99 -13.86
N SER A 201 -9.50 7.44 -14.26
CA SER A 201 -10.19 7.85 -15.49
C SER A 201 -10.77 9.25 -15.37
N GLU A 202 -11.34 9.61 -14.23
CA GLU A 202 -11.94 10.93 -13.98
C GLU A 202 -10.90 12.02 -13.68
N PHE A 203 -9.79 11.67 -13.00
CA PHE A 203 -8.79 12.65 -12.59
C PHE A 203 -7.70 12.88 -13.64
N ALA A 204 -7.46 11.94 -14.56
CA ALA A 204 -6.46 12.08 -15.59
C ALA A 204 -6.65 13.32 -16.48
N PRO A 205 -7.87 13.69 -16.93
CA PRO A 205 -8.12 14.96 -17.63
C PRO A 205 -7.78 16.21 -16.81
N LEU A 206 -7.78 16.07 -15.47
CA LEU A 206 -7.41 17.14 -14.54
C LEU A 206 -5.89 17.21 -14.27
N GLY A 207 -5.10 16.32 -14.90
CA GLY A 207 -3.66 16.18 -14.72
C GLY A 207 -3.25 15.37 -13.49
N VAL A 208 -4.20 14.77 -12.77
CA VAL A 208 -3.92 13.91 -11.60
C VAL A 208 -4.00 12.45 -12.00
N HIS A 209 -3.00 11.67 -11.61
CA HIS A 209 -2.95 10.24 -11.92
C HIS A 209 -3.08 9.39 -10.67
N VAL A 210 -3.91 8.35 -10.75
CA VAL A 210 -4.06 7.36 -9.68
C VAL A 210 -3.42 6.05 -10.14
N GLN A 211 -2.49 5.52 -9.32
CA GLN A 211 -1.68 4.35 -9.65
C GLN A 211 -1.87 3.27 -8.58
N ILE A 212 -1.97 2.01 -8.99
CA ILE A 212 -2.17 0.87 -8.08
C ILE A 212 -0.93 -0.01 -8.05
N ALA A 213 -0.35 -0.22 -6.88
CA ALA A 213 0.71 -1.20 -6.66
C ALA A 213 0.11 -2.50 -6.11
N TYR A 214 -0.04 -3.52 -6.94
CA TYR A 214 -0.45 -4.86 -6.51
C TYR A 214 0.76 -5.57 -5.88
N LEU A 215 1.00 -5.29 -4.60
CA LEU A 215 2.15 -5.82 -3.88
C LEU A 215 1.93 -7.30 -3.54
N PRO A 216 2.94 -8.17 -3.76
CA PRO A 216 2.91 -9.53 -3.26
C PRO A 216 3.22 -9.56 -1.75
N LEU A 217 3.52 -10.73 -1.20
CA LEU A 217 3.90 -10.85 0.21
C LEU A 217 5.12 -9.97 0.51
N VAL A 218 5.03 -9.21 1.59
CA VAL A 218 6.10 -8.37 2.13
C VAL A 218 6.23 -8.68 3.62
N HIS A 219 7.42 -9.08 4.07
CA HIS A 219 7.67 -9.34 5.49
C HIS A 219 7.55 -8.06 6.31
N THR A 220 6.49 -8.00 7.10
CA THR A 220 6.17 -6.88 8.01
C THR A 220 5.50 -7.45 9.24
N ALA A 221 5.41 -6.66 10.31
CA ALA A 221 4.64 -7.06 11.50
C ALA A 221 3.17 -7.42 11.18
N MET A 222 2.60 -6.91 10.08
CA MET A 222 1.25 -7.27 9.64
C MET A 222 1.16 -8.68 9.03
N SER A 223 2.13 -9.06 8.18
CA SER A 223 2.16 -10.38 7.52
C SER A 223 2.58 -11.47 8.49
N ASP A 224 3.52 -11.15 9.36
CA ASP A 224 4.22 -12.12 10.22
C ASP A 224 3.39 -12.56 11.44
N VAL A 225 2.20 -11.97 11.63
CA VAL A 225 1.17 -12.51 12.54
C VAL A 225 0.70 -13.89 12.08
N ASN A 226 0.71 -14.17 10.77
CA ASN A 226 0.42 -15.50 10.26
C ASN A 226 1.72 -16.30 10.14
N GLU A 227 1.90 -17.30 11.02
CA GLU A 227 3.09 -18.16 11.06
C GLU A 227 3.42 -18.79 9.69
N GLN A 228 2.39 -19.12 8.89
CA GLN A 228 2.58 -19.72 7.56
C GLN A 228 3.35 -18.79 6.61
N TYR A 229 3.26 -17.47 6.81
CA TYR A 229 3.91 -16.49 5.93
C TYR A 229 5.38 -16.23 6.29
N LYS A 230 5.78 -16.47 7.52
CA LYS A 230 7.15 -16.21 7.99
C LYS A 230 8.23 -16.92 7.19
N HIS A 231 7.88 -18.09 6.64
CA HIS A 231 8.83 -18.95 5.91
C HIS A 231 8.65 -18.90 4.39
N LEU A 232 7.69 -18.13 3.89
CA LEU A 232 7.49 -17.97 2.46
C LEU A 232 8.43 -16.91 1.88
N PRO A 233 8.88 -17.08 0.62
CA PRO A 233 9.59 -16.00 -0.08
C PRO A 233 8.71 -14.73 -0.12
N ALA A 234 9.31 -13.59 0.19
CA ALA A 234 8.62 -12.31 0.23
C ALA A 234 9.59 -11.16 -0.04
N TYR A 235 9.07 -10.01 -0.41
CA TYR A 235 9.84 -8.78 -0.44
C TYR A 235 10.14 -8.26 0.98
N THR A 236 11.23 -7.52 1.09
CA THR A 236 11.48 -6.67 2.25
C THR A 236 10.63 -5.39 2.19
N PRO A 237 10.40 -4.68 3.30
CA PRO A 237 9.80 -3.35 3.29
C PRO A 237 10.55 -2.36 2.38
N ALA A 238 11.87 -2.50 2.27
CA ALA A 238 12.71 -1.66 1.41
C ALA A 238 12.45 -1.93 -0.08
N ASP A 239 12.30 -3.20 -0.49
CA ASP A 239 11.94 -3.56 -1.86
C ASP A 239 10.54 -3.03 -2.23
N ALA A 240 9.57 -3.21 -1.33
CA ALA A 240 8.22 -2.70 -1.54
C ALA A 240 8.20 -1.15 -1.64
N ALA A 241 8.97 -0.45 -0.81
CA ALA A 241 9.14 0.99 -0.92
C ALA A 241 9.75 1.40 -2.28
N ASN A 242 10.75 0.67 -2.77
CA ASN A 242 11.34 0.91 -4.08
C ASN A 242 10.32 0.66 -5.22
N ILE A 243 9.44 -0.33 -5.10
CA ILE A 243 8.33 -0.55 -6.05
C ILE A 243 7.42 0.67 -6.09
N LEU A 244 6.99 1.18 -4.93
CA LEU A 244 6.11 2.35 -4.84
C LEU A 244 6.78 3.60 -5.45
N LEU A 245 8.04 3.85 -5.13
CA LEU A 245 8.80 4.98 -5.68
C LEU A 245 8.96 4.86 -7.20
N LYS A 246 9.34 3.68 -7.71
CA LYS A 246 9.43 3.42 -9.15
C LYS A 246 8.11 3.62 -9.87
N LEU A 247 7.00 3.19 -9.27
CA LEU A 247 5.67 3.40 -9.83
C LEU A 247 5.32 4.89 -9.88
N ALA A 248 5.61 5.64 -8.83
CA ALA A 248 5.36 7.07 -8.77
C ALA A 248 6.17 7.87 -9.80
N ILE A 249 7.40 7.45 -10.10
CA ILE A 249 8.25 8.06 -11.14
C ILE A 249 7.73 7.75 -12.54
N ARG A 250 7.25 6.53 -12.77
CA ARG A 250 6.82 6.07 -14.08
C ARG A 250 5.38 6.51 -14.40
N LYS A 251 5.06 6.57 -15.70
CA LYS A 251 3.68 6.87 -16.17
C LYS A 251 2.75 5.64 -16.19
N ASN A 252 3.18 4.52 -15.63
CA ASN A 252 2.39 3.29 -15.63
C ASN A 252 1.19 3.42 -14.70
N LYS A 253 0.02 2.93 -15.12
CA LYS A 253 -1.20 2.94 -14.30
C LYS A 253 -1.11 2.00 -13.09
N SER A 254 -0.34 0.91 -13.20
CA SER A 254 -0.19 -0.06 -12.11
C SER A 254 1.15 -0.79 -12.15
N TYR A 255 1.54 -1.30 -10.98
CA TYR A 255 2.56 -2.32 -10.82
C TYR A 255 1.89 -3.67 -10.54
N LYS A 256 2.30 -4.70 -11.27
CA LYS A 256 1.99 -6.11 -11.00
C LYS A 256 3.28 -6.89 -11.06
N PRO A 257 3.56 -7.84 -10.14
CA PRO A 257 4.69 -8.75 -10.28
C PRO A 257 4.66 -9.44 -11.65
N TRP A 258 5.83 -9.69 -12.22
CA TRP A 258 5.91 -10.25 -13.57
C TRP A 258 5.12 -11.56 -13.70
N TRP A 259 5.24 -12.44 -12.71
CA TRP A 259 4.53 -13.72 -12.69
C TRP A 259 3.01 -13.55 -12.57
N ALA A 260 2.53 -12.55 -11.85
CA ALA A 260 1.10 -12.30 -11.70
C ALA A 260 0.43 -11.84 -13.01
N LYS A 261 1.21 -11.22 -13.92
CA LYS A 261 0.67 -10.81 -15.23
C LYS A 261 0.21 -12.00 -16.07
N PHE A 262 0.86 -13.15 -15.91
CA PHE A 262 0.55 -14.38 -16.63
C PHE A 262 -0.35 -15.31 -15.81
N SER A 263 -0.02 -15.52 -14.54
CA SER A 263 -0.73 -16.50 -13.71
C SER A 263 -2.12 -16.05 -13.27
N ALA A 264 -2.38 -14.75 -13.12
CA ALA A 264 -3.71 -14.29 -12.70
C ALA A 264 -4.79 -14.51 -13.77
N PRO A 265 -4.60 -14.18 -15.06
CA PRO A 265 -5.55 -14.55 -16.11
C PRO A 265 -5.78 -16.07 -16.19
N ILE A 266 -4.71 -16.87 -16.09
CA ILE A 266 -4.82 -18.33 -16.08
C ILE A 266 -5.65 -18.80 -14.88
N ALA A 267 -5.41 -18.26 -13.68
CA ALA A 267 -6.17 -18.60 -12.48
C ALA A 267 -7.67 -18.29 -12.64
N TYR A 268 -8.03 -17.18 -13.30
CA TYR A 268 -9.44 -16.90 -13.60
C TYR A 268 -10.05 -17.86 -14.62
N LEU A 269 -9.30 -18.30 -15.61
CA LEU A 269 -9.75 -19.33 -16.55
C LEU A 269 -10.09 -20.65 -15.83
N PHE A 270 -9.29 -20.99 -14.82
CA PHE A 270 -9.50 -22.17 -13.97
C PHE A 270 -10.28 -21.89 -12.67
N ALA A 271 -10.92 -20.72 -12.54
CA ALA A 271 -11.65 -20.34 -11.34
C ALA A 271 -12.69 -21.40 -10.87
N PRO A 272 -13.49 -22.07 -11.73
CA PRO A 272 -14.41 -23.11 -11.29
C PRO A 272 -13.70 -24.26 -10.57
N ILE A 273 -12.53 -24.69 -11.05
CA ILE A 273 -11.74 -25.77 -10.46
C ILE A 273 -11.13 -25.30 -9.14
N ILE A 274 -10.61 -24.07 -9.09
CA ILE A 274 -10.06 -23.46 -7.88
C ILE A 274 -11.15 -23.35 -6.80
N HIS A 275 -12.36 -22.93 -7.16
CA HIS A 275 -13.48 -22.85 -6.23
C HIS A 275 -13.92 -24.23 -5.75
N LEU A 276 -13.88 -25.26 -6.60
CA LEU A 276 -14.15 -26.64 -6.18
C LEU A 276 -13.10 -27.12 -5.17
N TYR A 277 -11.83 -26.80 -5.39
CA TYR A 277 -10.76 -27.08 -4.43
C TYR A 277 -10.99 -26.35 -3.10
N TYR A 278 -11.34 -25.06 -3.14
CA TYR A 278 -11.63 -24.28 -1.93
C TYR A 278 -12.77 -24.82 -1.09
N LYS A 279 -13.80 -25.41 -1.73
CA LYS A 279 -14.92 -26.09 -1.01
C LYS A 279 -14.49 -27.32 -0.20
N ARG A 280 -13.32 -27.89 -0.53
CA ARG A 280 -12.77 -29.09 0.13
C ARG A 280 -11.74 -28.73 1.23
N LEU A 281 -11.38 -27.45 1.35
CA LEU A 281 -10.48 -27.01 2.43
C LEU A 281 -11.24 -27.01 3.76
N PRO A 282 -10.65 -27.58 4.84
CA PRO A 282 -11.28 -27.67 6.16
C PRO A 282 -11.55 -26.29 6.76
#